data_98acf53da4ccf0c6bcfd259569456443
#
_entry.id   98acf53da4ccf0c6bcfd259569456443
#
_cell.length_a   1.000
_cell.length_b   1.000
_cell.length_c   1.000
_cell.angle_alpha   90.00
_cell.angle_beta   90.00
_cell.angle_gamma   90.00
#
_symmetry.space_group_name_H-M   'P 1'
#
loop_
_entity.id
_entity.type
_entity.pdbx_description
1 polymer ?
#
loop_
_entity_poly.entity_id
_entity_poly.type
_entity_poly.pdbx_seq_one_letter_code
_entity_poly.pdbx_strand_id
1 'polypeptide(L)'
;MWGEHGKGFRSEYSPAFFGELWEELQRVKGAFDPANRINPGKICIPYGSGAELVSVDGPKRGKYDRQIPLAVRTSYTRAMDCNGNGLCFTFETDSPMCPSVKISRDRRHSPKGRAGLMREWLRQLAEQGFDPLAEEVALQSGGVRFKQLVDKVRNSWAKQRGEYDFSHEVMEAMAGCLACKACTSQCPIKVDVPDFRARFMQLYHSRYLRGPKDYFVGTVES
;
A
#
# COMPACT_ATOMS: atom_id res chain seq x y z
N MET A 1 7.32 -18.04 24.19
CA MET A 1 5.89 -18.11 24.51
C MET A 1 5.06 -18.11 23.23
N TRP A 2 4.22 -19.12 23.00
CA TRP A 2 3.39 -19.27 21.80
C TRP A 2 2.07 -18.52 22.02
N GLY A 3 2.05 -17.23 21.70
CA GLY A 3 0.84 -16.41 21.89
C GLY A 3 -0.19 -16.62 20.77
N GLU A 4 -1.42 -16.17 20.96
CA GLU A 4 -2.53 -16.23 20.02
C GLU A 4 -2.23 -15.58 18.68
N HIS A 5 -1.56 -14.43 18.69
CA HIS A 5 -1.25 -13.64 17.51
C HIS A 5 0.16 -13.93 16.97
N GLY A 6 0.32 -13.87 15.66
CA GLY A 6 1.61 -14.03 14.97
C GLY A 6 2.09 -15.46 14.81
N LYS A 7 1.25 -16.47 15.04
CA LYS A 7 1.59 -17.90 14.86
C LYS A 7 2.17 -18.16 13.47
N GLY A 8 1.60 -17.60 12.43
CA GLY A 8 2.07 -17.78 11.06
C GLY A 8 3.49 -17.26 10.80
N PHE A 9 3.96 -16.29 11.57
CA PHE A 9 5.34 -15.77 11.46
C PHE A 9 6.34 -16.55 12.30
N ARG A 10 5.86 -17.31 13.27
CA ARG A 10 6.68 -18.15 14.16
C ARG A 10 6.58 -19.62 13.80
N SER A 11 6.22 -19.93 12.56
CA SER A 11 5.96 -21.30 12.11
C SER A 11 7.19 -22.21 12.23
N GLU A 12 8.39 -21.65 12.09
CA GLU A 12 9.65 -22.41 12.30
C GLU A 12 9.76 -23.05 13.67
N TYR A 13 9.07 -22.52 14.69
CA TYR A 13 9.04 -23.08 16.04
C TYR A 13 7.90 -24.10 16.22
N SER A 14 7.07 -24.35 15.22
CA SER A 14 5.96 -25.30 15.33
C SER A 14 6.40 -26.72 15.69
N PRO A 15 7.47 -27.29 15.11
CA PRO A 15 7.94 -28.60 15.47
C PRO A 15 8.29 -28.71 16.96
N ALA A 16 9.01 -27.72 17.49
CA ALA A 16 9.39 -27.70 18.91
C ALA A 16 8.17 -27.48 19.83
N PHE A 17 7.18 -26.68 19.36
CA PHE A 17 5.98 -26.41 20.15
C PHE A 17 5.04 -27.63 20.25
N PHE A 18 4.80 -28.29 19.11
CA PHE A 18 3.89 -29.43 19.04
C PHE A 18 4.54 -30.77 19.46
N GLY A 19 5.88 -30.84 19.47
CA GLY A 19 6.62 -32.02 19.91
C GLY A 19 6.17 -33.28 19.18
N GLU A 20 5.75 -34.30 19.93
CA GLU A 20 5.30 -35.58 19.39
C GLU A 20 4.07 -35.49 18.49
N LEU A 21 3.24 -34.45 18.67
CA LEU A 21 2.05 -34.21 17.84
C LEU A 21 2.37 -33.58 16.50
N TRP A 22 3.61 -33.16 16.25
CA TRP A 22 3.99 -32.46 15.03
C TRP A 22 3.71 -33.28 13.77
N GLU A 23 4.09 -34.53 13.75
CA GLU A 23 3.90 -35.42 12.61
C GLU A 23 2.42 -35.65 12.31
N GLU A 24 1.60 -35.84 13.33
CA GLU A 24 0.15 -36.00 13.18
C GLU A 24 -0.49 -34.72 12.60
N LEU A 25 -0.05 -33.55 13.06
CA LEU A 25 -0.51 -32.29 12.52
C LEU A 25 -0.15 -32.16 11.03
N GLN A 26 1.03 -32.60 10.61
CA GLN A 26 1.45 -32.63 9.20
C GLN A 26 0.60 -33.61 8.37
N ARG A 27 0.22 -34.75 8.91
CA ARG A 27 -0.66 -35.73 8.26
C ARG A 27 -2.06 -35.12 8.07
N VAL A 28 -2.59 -34.47 9.10
CA VAL A 28 -3.88 -33.73 9.00
C VAL A 28 -3.80 -32.67 7.93
N LYS A 29 -2.74 -31.83 7.93
CA LYS A 29 -2.52 -30.83 6.88
C LYS A 29 -2.49 -31.45 5.49
N GLY A 30 -1.77 -32.58 5.33
CA GLY A 30 -1.68 -33.29 4.05
C GLY A 30 -3.00 -33.88 3.57
N ALA A 31 -3.86 -34.33 4.50
CA ALA A 31 -5.19 -34.84 4.15
C ALA A 31 -6.12 -33.77 3.56
N PHE A 32 -6.04 -32.51 4.05
CA PHE A 32 -6.87 -31.40 3.57
C PHE A 32 -6.22 -30.54 2.49
N ASP A 33 -4.91 -30.48 2.45
CA ASP A 33 -4.15 -29.64 1.51
C ASP A 33 -2.84 -30.30 1.10
N PRO A 34 -2.90 -31.40 0.34
CA PRO A 34 -1.71 -32.17 -0.05
C PRO A 34 -0.74 -31.37 -0.91
N ALA A 35 -1.23 -30.38 -1.66
CA ALA A 35 -0.42 -29.50 -2.51
C ALA A 35 0.11 -28.26 -1.78
N ASN A 36 -0.14 -28.13 -0.47
CA ASN A 36 0.30 -27.02 0.38
C ASN A 36 -0.06 -25.63 -0.19
N ARG A 37 -1.26 -25.48 -0.73
CA ARG A 37 -1.74 -24.22 -1.35
C ARG A 37 -2.37 -23.25 -0.36
N ILE A 38 -2.90 -23.76 0.75
CA ILE A 38 -3.59 -22.98 1.77
C ILE A 38 -2.58 -22.53 2.83
N ASN A 39 -2.21 -21.26 2.83
CA ASN A 39 -1.20 -20.69 3.73
C ASN A 39 0.12 -21.49 3.75
N PRO A 40 0.81 -21.63 2.62
CA PRO A 40 2.00 -22.47 2.52
C PRO A 40 3.06 -22.06 3.54
N GLY A 41 3.64 -23.03 4.23
CA GLY A 41 4.67 -22.84 5.25
C GLY A 41 4.21 -22.18 6.56
N LYS A 42 2.91 -21.91 6.73
CA LYS A 42 2.38 -21.28 7.95
C LYS A 42 1.77 -22.31 8.88
N ILE A 43 2.25 -22.32 10.12
CA ILE A 43 1.89 -23.21 11.23
C ILE A 43 2.34 -24.63 10.95
N CYS A 44 1.93 -25.24 9.83
CA CYS A 44 2.21 -26.62 9.48
C CYS A 44 2.38 -26.76 7.96
N ILE A 45 3.14 -27.77 7.55
CA ILE A 45 3.33 -28.23 6.17
C ILE A 45 2.88 -29.69 6.06
N PRO A 46 2.46 -30.17 4.88
CA PRO A 46 2.12 -31.58 4.70
C PRO A 46 3.29 -32.50 5.00
N TYR A 47 3.00 -33.64 5.61
CA TYR A 47 4.01 -34.68 5.89
C TYR A 47 4.75 -35.11 4.63
N GLY A 48 6.07 -35.16 4.68
CA GLY A 48 6.90 -35.60 3.55
C GLY A 48 6.95 -34.62 2.37
N SER A 49 6.36 -33.41 2.46
CA SER A 49 6.30 -32.46 1.35
C SER A 49 7.63 -31.80 1.01
N GLY A 50 8.62 -31.82 1.93
CA GLY A 50 9.88 -31.08 1.77
C GLY A 50 9.73 -29.56 1.75
N ALA A 51 8.52 -29.02 2.01
CA ALA A 51 8.28 -27.59 2.06
C ALA A 51 8.92 -26.98 3.31
N GLU A 52 9.26 -25.68 3.23
CA GLU A 52 9.85 -24.96 4.35
C GLU A 52 8.77 -24.25 5.18
N LEU A 53 8.99 -24.19 6.49
CA LEU A 53 8.19 -23.36 7.38
C LEU A 53 8.62 -21.89 7.30
N VAL A 54 7.66 -20.98 7.44
CA VAL A 54 7.94 -19.54 7.47
C VAL A 54 8.81 -19.23 8.70
N SER A 55 9.98 -18.65 8.44
CA SER A 55 10.92 -18.19 9.46
C SER A 55 10.57 -16.82 10.01
N VAL A 56 10.94 -16.58 11.28
CA VAL A 56 10.86 -15.23 11.92
C VAL A 56 11.71 -14.21 11.18
N ASP A 57 12.83 -14.64 10.62
CA ASP A 57 13.75 -13.77 9.87
C ASP A 57 13.37 -13.64 8.39
N GLY A 58 12.41 -14.43 7.92
CA GLY A 58 11.92 -14.37 6.56
C GLY A 58 11.27 -13.03 6.19
N PRO A 59 11.05 -12.78 4.89
CA PRO A 59 10.41 -11.56 4.42
C PRO A 59 8.97 -11.45 4.95
N LYS A 60 8.67 -10.32 5.57
CA LYS A 60 7.35 -10.01 6.13
C LYS A 60 6.73 -8.83 5.41
N ARG A 61 5.41 -8.70 5.52
CA ARG A 61 4.72 -7.48 5.10
C ARG A 61 5.38 -6.25 5.76
N GLY A 62 5.66 -5.24 4.96
CA GLY A 62 6.33 -4.04 5.44
C GLY A 62 7.85 -4.14 5.51
N LYS A 63 8.47 -5.28 5.13
CA LYS A 63 9.93 -5.40 5.02
C LYS A 63 10.52 -4.28 4.17
N TYR A 64 9.90 -4.02 3.04
CA TYR A 64 10.34 -3.00 2.09
C TYR A 64 10.09 -1.56 2.56
N ASP A 65 9.20 -1.35 3.53
CA ASP A 65 8.99 -0.02 4.10
C ASP A 65 10.24 0.53 4.79
N ARG A 66 11.17 -0.34 5.21
CA ARG A 66 12.45 0.05 5.79
C ARG A 66 13.38 0.74 4.79
N GLN A 67 13.14 0.59 3.49
CA GLN A 67 13.85 1.28 2.42
C GLN A 67 13.41 2.74 2.27
N ILE A 68 12.25 3.10 2.85
CA ILE A 68 11.76 4.47 2.89
C ILE A 68 12.44 5.19 4.07
N PRO A 69 13.03 6.37 3.87
CA PRO A 69 13.64 7.15 4.94
C PRO A 69 12.70 7.37 6.13
N LEU A 70 13.24 7.34 7.36
CA LEU A 70 12.43 7.42 8.57
C LEU A 70 11.59 8.70 8.62
N ALA A 71 12.16 9.84 8.24
CA ALA A 71 11.44 11.12 8.18
C ALA A 71 10.22 11.06 7.27
N VAL A 72 10.35 10.43 6.09
CA VAL A 72 9.24 10.24 5.15
C VAL A 72 8.17 9.32 5.75
N ARG A 73 8.58 8.17 6.33
CA ARG A 73 7.63 7.26 7.00
C ARG A 73 6.84 7.95 8.09
N THR A 74 7.51 8.72 8.93
CA THR A 74 6.90 9.48 10.03
C THR A 74 5.95 10.55 9.52
N SER A 75 6.29 11.23 8.42
CA SER A 75 5.44 12.25 7.80
C SER A 75 4.21 11.65 7.11
N TYR A 76 4.29 10.41 6.61
CA TYR A 76 3.21 9.72 5.90
C TYR A 76 2.54 8.62 6.74
N THR A 77 2.48 8.76 8.08
CA THR A 77 1.90 7.77 9.00
C THR A 77 0.51 7.32 8.59
N ARG A 78 -0.31 8.22 8.06
CA ARG A 78 -1.68 7.92 7.60
C ARG A 78 -1.76 6.85 6.50
N ALA A 79 -0.70 6.66 5.73
CA ALA A 79 -0.55 5.56 4.78
C ALA A 79 0.27 4.40 5.37
N MET A 80 1.32 4.73 6.12
CA MET A 80 2.28 3.75 6.64
C MET A 80 1.69 2.85 7.73
N ASP A 81 0.78 3.36 8.56
CA ASP A 81 0.21 2.62 9.68
C ASP A 81 -0.83 1.56 9.28
N CYS A 82 -1.21 1.49 8.00
CA CYS A 82 -2.16 0.48 7.56
C CYS A 82 -1.69 -0.95 7.91
N ASN A 83 -2.31 -1.58 8.91
CA ASN A 83 -1.99 -2.95 9.34
C ASN A 83 -2.69 -4.05 8.50
N GLY A 84 -3.58 -3.65 7.56
CA GLY A 84 -4.25 -4.57 6.66
C GLY A 84 -5.37 -5.40 7.29
N ASN A 85 -6.03 -4.90 8.34
CA ASN A 85 -7.16 -5.57 8.98
C ASN A 85 -8.32 -5.92 8.04
N GLY A 86 -8.44 -5.24 6.90
CA GLY A 86 -9.39 -5.62 5.85
C GLY A 86 -10.80 -5.05 5.99
N LEU A 87 -11.13 -4.30 7.04
CA LEU A 87 -12.44 -3.66 7.20
C LEU A 87 -12.86 -2.79 6.00
N CYS A 88 -11.89 -2.26 5.25
CA CYS A 88 -12.15 -1.47 4.06
C CYS A 88 -12.55 -2.30 2.82
N PHE A 89 -12.62 -3.62 2.92
CA PHE A 89 -13.05 -4.53 1.84
C PHE A 89 -14.49 -4.98 1.97
N THR A 90 -15.23 -4.47 2.94
CA THR A 90 -16.66 -4.81 3.07
C THR A 90 -17.44 -4.29 1.86
N PHE A 91 -18.34 -5.13 1.36
CA PHE A 91 -19.28 -4.79 0.30
C PHE A 91 -20.73 -4.62 0.83
N GLU A 92 -20.90 -4.71 2.15
CA GLU A 92 -22.17 -4.50 2.82
C GLU A 92 -22.66 -3.07 2.58
N THR A 93 -23.95 -2.95 2.26
CA THR A 93 -24.56 -1.67 1.86
C THR A 93 -24.74 -0.70 3.02
N ASP A 94 -24.90 -1.22 4.23
CA ASP A 94 -25.04 -0.47 5.48
C ASP A 94 -23.72 0.07 6.04
N SER A 95 -22.58 -0.50 5.63
CA SER A 95 -21.27 0.01 6.02
C SER A 95 -20.95 1.30 5.27
N PRO A 96 -20.57 2.41 5.94
CA PRO A 96 -20.17 3.64 5.29
C PRO A 96 -18.77 3.56 4.67
N MET A 97 -18.03 2.44 4.89
CA MET A 97 -16.65 2.29 4.46
C MET A 97 -16.53 2.28 2.93
N CYS A 98 -15.71 3.16 2.45
CA CYS A 98 -15.20 3.32 1.09
C CYS A 98 -16.15 2.97 -0.07
N PRO A 99 -16.95 3.93 -0.57
CA PRO A 99 -17.85 3.72 -1.71
C PRO A 99 -17.10 3.33 -2.99
N SER A 100 -15.85 3.81 -3.18
CA SER A 100 -15.06 3.51 -4.37
C SER A 100 -14.85 2.01 -4.58
N VAL A 101 -14.48 1.26 -3.52
CA VAL A 101 -14.25 -0.19 -3.64
C VAL A 101 -15.54 -0.96 -3.85
N LYS A 102 -16.65 -0.47 -3.30
CA LYS A 102 -17.96 -1.10 -3.47
C LYS A 102 -18.43 -1.07 -4.92
N ILE A 103 -18.17 0.04 -5.61
CA ILE A 103 -18.52 0.24 -7.02
C ILE A 103 -17.54 -0.50 -7.93
N SER A 104 -16.25 -0.27 -7.76
CA SER A 104 -15.22 -0.79 -8.66
C SER A 104 -14.96 -2.29 -8.49
N ARG A 105 -15.26 -2.85 -7.32
CA ARG A 105 -14.90 -4.22 -6.92
C ARG A 105 -13.39 -4.51 -6.98
N ASP A 106 -12.58 -3.48 -7.20
CA ASP A 106 -11.13 -3.55 -7.23
C ASP A 106 -10.52 -3.12 -5.89
N ARG A 107 -9.75 -4.02 -5.28
CA ARG A 107 -9.08 -3.77 -4.00
C ARG A 107 -8.06 -2.63 -4.05
N ARG A 108 -7.52 -2.29 -5.22
CA ARG A 108 -6.65 -1.12 -5.40
C ARG A 108 -7.35 0.18 -4.98
N HIS A 109 -8.65 0.26 -5.19
CA HIS A 109 -9.49 1.42 -4.83
C HIS A 109 -9.91 1.45 -3.37
N SER A 110 -9.56 0.44 -2.57
CA SER A 110 -9.78 0.47 -1.12
C SER A 110 -8.75 1.35 -0.40
N PRO A 111 -9.06 1.82 0.81
CA PRO A 111 -8.08 2.50 1.66
C PRO A 111 -6.76 1.74 1.84
N LYS A 112 -6.84 0.42 2.06
CA LYS A 112 -5.65 -0.45 2.13
C LYS A 112 -4.90 -0.49 0.81
N GLY A 113 -5.60 -0.62 -0.33
CA GLY A 113 -4.97 -0.66 -1.65
C GLY A 113 -4.21 0.63 -1.92
N ARG A 114 -4.87 1.78 -1.71
CA ARG A 114 -4.26 3.11 -1.88
C ARG A 114 -3.09 3.34 -0.93
N ALA A 115 -3.20 2.91 0.34
CA ALA A 115 -2.08 2.99 1.28
C ALA A 115 -0.90 2.10 0.83
N GLY A 116 -1.16 0.91 0.28
CA GLY A 116 -0.14 0.03 -0.28
C GLY A 116 0.57 0.63 -1.48
N LEU A 117 -0.20 1.19 -2.43
CA LEU A 117 0.34 1.89 -3.59
C LEU A 117 1.19 3.11 -3.17
N MET A 118 0.73 3.88 -2.19
CA MET A 118 1.47 5.02 -1.66
C MET A 118 2.80 4.61 -1.03
N ARG A 119 2.82 3.52 -0.25
CA ARG A 119 4.04 2.97 0.37
C ARG A 119 5.05 2.53 -0.68
N GLU A 120 4.60 1.80 -1.70
CA GLU A 120 5.46 1.37 -2.79
C GLU A 120 5.98 2.56 -3.60
N TRP A 121 5.16 3.55 -3.87
CA TRP A 121 5.58 4.77 -4.54
C TRP A 121 6.67 5.53 -3.77
N LEU A 122 6.50 5.70 -2.45
CA LEU A 122 7.50 6.34 -1.58
C LEU A 122 8.81 5.55 -1.55
N ARG A 123 8.73 4.22 -1.59
CA ARG A 123 9.90 3.35 -1.68
C ARG A 123 10.67 3.58 -2.99
N GLN A 124 9.96 3.60 -4.12
CA GLN A 124 10.58 3.84 -5.43
C GLN A 124 11.16 5.25 -5.55
N LEU A 125 10.52 6.26 -4.97
CA LEU A 125 11.09 7.61 -4.89
C LEU A 125 12.42 7.62 -4.10
N ALA A 126 12.46 6.92 -2.97
CA ALA A 126 13.68 6.80 -2.17
C ALA A 126 14.80 6.08 -2.93
N GLU A 127 14.47 5.03 -3.68
CA GLU A 127 15.40 4.29 -4.54
C GLU A 127 15.97 5.18 -5.66
N GLN A 128 15.16 6.12 -6.17
CA GLN A 128 15.57 7.12 -7.16
C GLN A 128 16.30 8.32 -6.53
N GLY A 129 16.49 8.37 -5.21
CA GLY A 129 17.12 9.49 -4.51
C GLY A 129 16.24 10.74 -4.45
N PHE A 130 14.93 10.62 -4.68
CA PHE A 130 14.00 11.74 -4.61
C PHE A 130 13.47 11.92 -3.19
N ASP A 131 13.57 13.15 -2.65
CA ASP A 131 13.03 13.50 -1.34
C ASP A 131 11.66 14.19 -1.49
N PRO A 132 10.55 13.49 -1.19
CA PRO A 132 9.22 14.08 -1.30
C PRO A 132 8.97 15.20 -0.30
N LEU A 133 9.62 15.21 0.87
CA LEU A 133 9.43 16.25 1.88
C LEU A 133 10.11 17.56 1.47
N ALA A 134 11.32 17.47 0.92
CA ALA A 134 12.01 18.65 0.39
C ALA A 134 11.24 19.27 -0.79
N GLU A 135 10.65 18.44 -1.66
CA GLU A 135 9.82 18.93 -2.77
C GLU A 135 8.53 19.57 -2.27
N GLU A 136 7.84 19.00 -1.27
CA GLU A 136 6.66 19.60 -0.66
C GLU A 136 6.95 21.00 -0.10
N VAL A 137 8.07 21.16 0.61
CA VAL A 137 8.51 22.47 1.13
C VAL A 137 8.80 23.45 -0.01
N ALA A 138 9.48 23.01 -1.06
CA ALA A 138 9.78 23.84 -2.23
C ALA A 138 8.52 24.31 -2.96
N LEU A 139 7.50 23.44 -3.05
CA LEU A 139 6.21 23.79 -3.66
C LEU A 139 5.41 24.79 -2.81
N GLN A 140 5.51 24.73 -1.50
CA GLN A 140 4.85 25.67 -0.58
C GLN A 140 5.49 27.08 -0.64
N SER A 141 6.79 27.17 -0.91
CA SER A 141 7.51 28.45 -1.01
C SER A 141 7.19 29.25 -2.30
N GLY A 142 6.37 28.71 -3.21
CA GLY A 142 5.78 29.43 -4.35
C GLY A 142 6.73 29.73 -5.52
N GLY A 143 7.95 29.21 -5.52
CA GLY A 143 8.91 29.43 -6.60
C GLY A 143 8.71 28.45 -7.77
N VAL A 144 8.08 28.88 -8.86
CA VAL A 144 8.09 28.11 -10.12
C VAL A 144 9.49 28.21 -10.74
N ARG A 145 10.28 27.15 -10.62
CA ARG A 145 11.57 27.08 -11.30
C ARG A 145 11.35 26.73 -12.77
N PHE A 146 11.93 27.51 -13.70
CA PHE A 146 11.84 27.26 -15.15
C PHE A 146 12.21 25.80 -15.50
N LYS A 147 13.21 25.23 -14.83
CA LYS A 147 13.58 23.81 -14.96
C LYS A 147 12.40 22.88 -14.69
N GLN A 148 11.59 23.15 -13.67
CA GLN A 148 10.41 22.32 -13.36
C GLN A 148 9.36 22.36 -14.48
N LEU A 149 9.20 23.48 -15.16
CA LEU A 149 8.26 23.58 -16.29
C LEU A 149 8.73 22.71 -17.47
N VAL A 150 10.02 22.77 -17.81
CA VAL A 150 10.62 21.94 -18.87
C VAL A 150 10.48 20.45 -18.52
N ASP A 151 10.77 20.07 -17.28
CA ASP A 151 10.64 18.69 -16.82
C ASP A 151 9.17 18.22 -16.85
N LYS A 152 8.20 19.07 -16.49
CA LYS A 152 6.76 18.75 -16.62
C LYS A 152 6.35 18.44 -18.05
N VAL A 153 6.79 19.26 -19.00
CA VAL A 153 6.48 19.06 -20.41
C VAL A 153 7.11 17.76 -20.90
N ARG A 154 8.38 17.55 -20.63
CA ARG A 154 9.10 16.33 -21.02
C ARG A 154 8.44 15.08 -20.45
N ASN A 155 8.14 15.06 -19.14
CA ASN A 155 7.53 13.93 -18.47
C ASN A 155 6.10 13.66 -18.98
N SER A 156 5.32 14.73 -19.24
CA SER A 156 3.99 14.58 -19.81
C SER A 156 4.01 14.02 -21.23
N TRP A 157 5.03 14.36 -21.99
CA TRP A 157 5.22 13.80 -23.32
C TRP A 157 5.68 12.33 -23.27
N ALA A 158 6.58 11.98 -22.35
CA ALA A 158 6.98 10.59 -22.05
C ALA A 158 5.76 9.74 -21.68
N LYS A 159 4.88 10.27 -20.83
CA LYS A 159 3.59 9.63 -20.49
C LYS A 159 2.72 9.37 -21.73
N GLN A 160 2.61 10.35 -22.64
CA GLN A 160 1.83 10.16 -23.89
C GLN A 160 2.40 9.10 -24.81
N ARG A 161 3.71 8.87 -24.74
CA ARG A 161 4.41 7.80 -25.48
C ARG A 161 4.27 6.42 -24.83
N GLY A 162 3.62 6.33 -23.67
CA GLY A 162 3.46 5.09 -22.93
C GLY A 162 4.70 4.66 -22.14
N GLU A 163 5.63 5.56 -21.87
CA GLU A 163 6.74 5.27 -20.97
C GLU A 163 6.21 4.95 -19.58
N TYR A 164 6.67 3.83 -19.00
CA TYR A 164 6.19 3.36 -17.72
C TYR A 164 6.70 4.26 -16.58
N ASP A 165 5.76 4.73 -15.76
CA ASP A 165 6.04 5.33 -14.45
C ASP A 165 4.94 4.88 -13.47
N PHE A 166 5.35 4.22 -12.40
CA PHE A 166 4.45 3.72 -11.37
C PHE A 166 3.54 4.80 -10.76
N SER A 167 3.97 6.07 -10.83
CA SER A 167 3.15 7.22 -10.42
C SER A 167 1.80 7.27 -11.15
N HIS A 168 1.69 6.71 -12.36
CA HIS A 168 0.44 6.71 -13.12
C HIS A 168 -0.57 5.71 -12.57
N GLU A 169 -0.12 4.53 -12.14
CA GLU A 169 -0.97 3.55 -11.45
C GLU A 169 -1.50 4.11 -10.13
N VAL A 170 -0.62 4.77 -9.37
CA VAL A 170 -1.00 5.44 -8.13
C VAL A 170 -2.02 6.55 -8.41
N MET A 171 -1.80 7.37 -9.45
CA MET A 171 -2.72 8.45 -9.85
C MET A 171 -4.09 7.92 -10.21
N GLU A 172 -4.17 6.82 -10.99
CA GLU A 172 -5.43 6.17 -11.34
C GLU A 172 -6.21 5.74 -10.09
N ALA A 173 -5.55 5.06 -9.17
CA ALA A 173 -6.18 4.63 -7.92
C ALA A 173 -6.62 5.80 -7.04
N MET A 174 -5.84 6.90 -7.00
CA MET A 174 -6.15 8.10 -6.21
C MET A 174 -7.27 8.93 -6.84
N ALA A 175 -7.36 9.00 -8.17
CA ALA A 175 -8.41 9.73 -8.89
C ALA A 175 -9.82 9.24 -8.54
N GLY A 176 -10.00 7.93 -8.34
CA GLY A 176 -11.27 7.32 -7.94
C GLY A 176 -11.66 7.53 -6.46
N CYS A 177 -10.88 8.29 -5.68
CA CYS A 177 -11.22 8.58 -4.28
C CYS A 177 -12.11 9.82 -4.18
N LEU A 178 -13.28 9.66 -3.56
CA LEU A 178 -14.25 10.76 -3.34
C LEU A 178 -13.88 11.71 -2.19
N ALA A 179 -12.75 11.49 -1.51
CA ALA A 179 -12.30 12.25 -0.33
C ALA A 179 -13.34 12.37 0.80
N CYS A 180 -14.28 11.42 0.90
CA CYS A 180 -15.39 11.43 1.87
C CYS A 180 -14.97 11.21 3.33
N LYS A 181 -13.70 10.91 3.61
CA LYS A 181 -13.13 10.63 4.95
C LYS A 181 -13.73 9.44 5.72
N ALA A 182 -14.61 8.64 5.13
CA ALA A 182 -15.16 7.47 5.79
C ALA A 182 -14.07 6.49 6.27
N CYS A 183 -12.97 6.37 5.53
CA CYS A 183 -11.82 5.57 5.95
C CYS A 183 -11.20 6.07 7.27
N THR A 184 -11.12 7.38 7.49
CA THR A 184 -10.55 7.94 8.71
C THR A 184 -11.43 7.69 9.94
N SER A 185 -12.77 7.74 9.77
CA SER A 185 -13.72 7.53 10.86
C SER A 185 -13.92 6.05 11.19
N GLN A 186 -13.99 5.19 10.18
CA GLN A 186 -14.33 3.77 10.34
C GLN A 186 -13.11 2.88 10.58
N CYS A 187 -11.91 3.30 10.17
CA CYS A 187 -10.71 2.50 10.37
C CYS A 187 -10.17 2.66 11.80
N PRO A 188 -9.94 1.56 12.56
CA PRO A 188 -9.44 1.62 13.93
C PRO A 188 -8.04 2.24 14.03
N ILE A 189 -7.25 2.17 12.97
CA ILE A 189 -5.91 2.76 12.89
C ILE A 189 -5.86 4.08 12.11
N LYS A 190 -7.02 4.65 11.81
CA LYS A 190 -7.16 6.00 11.23
C LYS A 190 -6.37 6.23 9.93
N VAL A 191 -6.36 5.25 9.01
CA VAL A 191 -5.86 5.47 7.65
C VAL A 191 -6.62 6.63 7.03
N ASP A 192 -5.92 7.66 6.57
CA ASP A 192 -6.52 8.86 5.98
C ASP A 192 -6.13 9.00 4.52
N VAL A 193 -6.92 8.40 3.63
CA VAL A 193 -6.67 8.47 2.18
C VAL A 193 -6.75 9.90 1.66
N PRO A 194 -7.73 10.74 2.02
CA PRO A 194 -7.77 12.15 1.60
C PRO A 194 -6.48 12.92 1.89
N ASP A 195 -5.87 12.71 3.06
CA ASP A 195 -4.62 13.36 3.45
C ASP A 195 -3.49 13.00 2.49
N PHE A 196 -3.10 11.74 2.43
CA PHE A 196 -1.96 11.36 1.58
C PHE A 196 -2.26 11.42 0.08
N ARG A 197 -3.55 11.40 -0.32
CA ARG A 197 -3.96 11.67 -1.69
C ARG A 197 -3.66 13.12 -2.09
N ALA A 198 -4.00 14.09 -1.26
CA ALA A 198 -3.74 15.50 -1.53
C ALA A 198 -2.23 15.75 -1.72
N ARG A 199 -1.42 15.22 -0.83
CA ARG A 199 0.05 15.30 -0.91
C ARG A 199 0.59 14.64 -2.17
N PHE A 200 0.13 13.41 -2.47
CA PHE A 200 0.50 12.71 -3.70
C PHE A 200 0.16 13.53 -4.94
N MET A 201 -1.07 14.07 -5.03
CA MET A 201 -1.50 14.85 -6.20
C MET A 201 -0.67 16.12 -6.37
N GLN A 202 -0.29 16.78 -5.28
CA GLN A 202 0.61 17.94 -5.32
C GLN A 202 1.97 17.55 -5.92
N LEU A 203 2.59 16.48 -5.42
CA LEU A 203 3.88 15.97 -5.93
C LEU A 203 3.77 15.41 -7.35
N TYR A 204 2.67 14.75 -7.70
CA TYR A 204 2.45 14.27 -9.06
C TYR A 204 2.37 15.44 -10.06
N HIS A 205 1.63 16.50 -9.73
CA HIS A 205 1.51 17.69 -10.57
C HIS A 205 2.69 18.64 -10.49
N SER A 206 3.66 18.43 -9.61
CA SER A 206 4.97 19.06 -9.74
C SER A 206 5.80 18.47 -10.88
N ARG A 207 5.53 17.21 -11.25
CA ARG A 207 6.24 16.44 -12.29
C ARG A 207 5.50 16.32 -13.62
N TYR A 208 4.17 16.44 -13.63
CA TYR A 208 3.30 16.26 -14.79
C TYR A 208 2.34 17.44 -14.96
N LEU A 209 1.99 17.76 -16.18
CA LEU A 209 0.97 18.76 -16.48
C LEU A 209 -0.40 18.28 -16.00
N ARG A 210 -1.22 19.22 -15.57
CA ARG A 210 -2.65 18.97 -15.29
C ARG A 210 -3.44 18.93 -16.60
N GLY A 211 -4.53 18.19 -16.60
CA GLY A 211 -5.48 18.23 -17.72
C GLY A 211 -6.15 19.60 -17.82
N PRO A 212 -6.58 20.02 -19.04
CA PRO A 212 -7.26 21.32 -19.21
C PRO A 212 -8.48 21.47 -18.29
N LYS A 213 -9.20 20.39 -18.04
CA LYS A 213 -10.37 20.36 -17.14
C LYS A 213 -10.04 20.87 -15.74
N ASP A 214 -8.86 20.51 -15.20
CA ASP A 214 -8.47 20.89 -13.83
C ASP A 214 -8.25 22.41 -13.71
N TYR A 215 -7.78 23.05 -14.79
CA TYR A 215 -7.64 24.51 -14.83
C TYR A 215 -9.01 25.20 -14.90
N PHE A 216 -9.96 24.67 -15.68
CA PHE A 216 -11.32 25.23 -15.73
C PHE A 216 -12.02 25.16 -14.37
N VAL A 217 -11.95 24.01 -13.68
CA VAL A 217 -12.57 23.85 -12.36
C VAL A 217 -11.94 24.81 -11.35
N GLY A 218 -10.62 24.98 -11.36
CA GLY A 218 -9.92 25.89 -10.44
C GLY A 218 -10.23 27.38 -10.67
N THR A 219 -10.68 27.76 -11.86
CA THR A 219 -11.08 29.19 -12.15
C THR A 219 -12.52 29.50 -11.81
N VAL A 220 -13.38 28.51 -11.61
CA VAL A 220 -14.79 28.71 -11.23
C VAL A 220 -14.94 29.07 -9.76
N GLU A 221 -13.98 28.69 -8.91
CA GLU A 221 -13.99 28.94 -7.46
C GLU A 221 -13.22 30.23 -7.06
N SER A 222 -12.63 30.93 -8.00
CA SER A 222 -11.93 32.22 -7.81
C SER A 222 -12.79 33.39 -8.22
#